data_b2152cc47628696fec37fddd9dd21e1e
#
_entry.id   b2152cc47628696fec37fddd9dd21e1e
#
_cell.length_a   1.000
_cell.length_b   1.000
_cell.length_c   1.000
_cell.angle_alpha   90.00
_cell.angle_beta   90.00
_cell.angle_gamma   90.00
#
_symmetry.space_group_name_H-M   'P 1'
#
loop_
_entity.id
_entity.type
_entity.pdbx_description
1 polymer ?
#
loop_
_entity_poly.entity_id
_entity_poly.type
_entity_poly.pdbx_seq_one_letter_code
_entity_poly.pdbx_strand_id
1 'polypeptide(L)'
;MRIAVPYDNGTICAKFTDTEVFKLYDVVNKKVAFTQLVHPTGKSHNVLAGFLADQLVTCLICDEISPEAQTALDDWGIQLYAGCAGSADDRAAELLAGTLHASFSTARSSHHL
;
A
#
# COMPACT_ATOMS: atom_id res chain seq x y z
N MET A 1 6.41 10.06 -5.15
CA MET A 1 5.38 9.13 -4.67
C MET A 1 5.97 7.75 -4.49
N ARG A 2 5.69 7.11 -3.38
CA ARG A 2 6.14 5.74 -3.15
C ARG A 2 4.94 4.89 -2.73
N ILE A 3 4.68 3.83 -3.51
CA ILE A 3 3.58 2.90 -3.27
C ILE A 3 4.15 1.66 -2.59
N ALA A 4 3.48 1.16 -1.56
CA ALA A 4 3.82 -0.12 -0.94
C ALA A 4 2.71 -1.13 -1.19
N VAL A 5 3.09 -2.39 -1.36
CA VAL A 5 2.15 -3.50 -1.53
C VAL A 5 2.64 -4.67 -0.68
N PRO A 6 1.80 -5.25 0.19
CA PRO A 6 2.14 -6.50 0.87
C PRO A 6 2.37 -7.57 -0.19
N TYR A 7 3.58 -8.14 -0.25
CA TYR A 7 4.01 -8.90 -1.39
C TYR A 7 4.23 -10.37 -1.05
N ASP A 8 3.67 -11.25 -1.87
CA ASP A 8 3.80 -12.70 -1.73
C ASP A 8 3.94 -13.31 -3.12
N ASN A 9 5.18 -13.52 -3.54
CA ASN A 9 5.51 -14.16 -4.83
C ASN A 9 4.74 -13.56 -6.01
N GLY A 10 4.72 -12.25 -6.10
CA GLY A 10 4.08 -11.54 -7.21
C GLY A 10 2.65 -11.12 -6.95
N THR A 11 2.02 -11.62 -5.90
CA THR A 11 0.64 -11.28 -5.58
C THR A 11 0.55 -10.47 -4.29
N ILE A 12 -0.61 -9.89 -4.05
CA ILE A 12 -0.87 -9.15 -2.82
C ILE A 12 -1.15 -10.15 -1.70
N CYS A 13 -0.44 -10.03 -0.58
CA CYS A 13 -0.68 -10.86 0.59
C CYS A 13 -2.10 -10.63 1.10
N ALA A 14 -2.84 -11.70 1.40
CA ALA A 14 -4.25 -11.60 1.73
C ALA A 14 -4.52 -10.78 2.99
N LYS A 15 -3.68 -10.88 4.01
CA LYS A 15 -3.88 -10.16 5.27
C LYS A 15 -2.70 -9.25 5.55
N PHE A 16 -2.99 -8.00 5.85
CA PHE A 16 -1.96 -7.00 6.11
C PHE A 16 -1.00 -7.44 7.23
N THR A 17 -1.52 -7.98 8.33
CA THR A 17 -0.69 -8.38 9.46
C THR A 17 0.10 -9.66 9.23
N ASP A 18 -0.15 -10.38 8.14
CA ASP A 18 0.65 -11.54 7.76
C ASP A 18 1.82 -11.15 6.83
N THR A 19 1.97 -9.88 6.53
CA THR A 19 2.97 -9.40 5.58
C THR A 19 4.38 -9.60 6.10
N GLU A 20 5.20 -10.32 5.32
CA GLU A 20 6.62 -10.49 5.62
C GLU A 20 7.50 -9.63 4.72
N VAL A 21 6.97 -9.24 3.56
CA VAL A 21 7.71 -8.47 2.57
C VAL A 21 6.77 -7.43 2.00
N PHE A 22 7.24 -6.19 1.88
CA PHE A 22 6.55 -5.17 1.09
C PHE A 22 7.33 -4.91 -0.17
N LYS A 23 6.65 -4.79 -1.29
CA LYS A 23 7.26 -4.28 -2.50
C LYS A 23 6.99 -2.78 -2.57
N LEU A 24 8.05 -2.02 -2.71
CA LEU A 24 7.95 -0.57 -2.84
C LEU A 24 8.14 -0.19 -4.30
N TYR A 25 7.31 0.72 -4.77
CA TYR A 25 7.37 1.23 -6.14
C TYR A 25 7.65 2.72 -6.05
N ASP A 26 8.80 3.16 -6.54
CA ASP A 26 9.12 4.58 -6.63
C ASP A 26 8.60 5.12 -7.95
N VAL A 27 7.77 6.15 -7.85
CA VAL A 27 7.04 6.69 -8.98
C VAL A 27 7.56 8.09 -9.30
N VAL A 28 7.96 8.28 -10.55
CA VAL A 28 8.40 9.58 -11.07
C VAL A 28 7.64 9.82 -12.36
N ASN A 29 6.98 10.97 -12.47
CA ASN A 29 6.20 11.35 -13.66
C ASN A 29 5.16 10.28 -14.02
N LYS A 30 4.46 9.76 -13.00
CA LYS A 30 3.40 8.76 -13.15
C LYS A 30 3.88 7.42 -13.70
N LYS A 31 5.18 7.15 -13.61
CA LYS A 31 5.75 5.88 -14.04
C LYS A 31 6.61 5.31 -12.93
N VAL A 32 6.61 3.99 -12.82
CA VAL A 32 7.48 3.30 -11.88
C VAL A 32 8.93 3.46 -12.35
N ALA A 33 9.73 4.15 -11.56
CA ALA A 33 11.16 4.36 -11.87
C ALA A 33 11.99 3.17 -11.42
N PHE A 34 11.73 2.65 -10.21
CA PHE A 34 12.33 1.41 -9.74
C PHE A 34 11.55 0.85 -8.57
N THR A 35 11.85 -0.40 -8.22
CA THR A 35 11.19 -1.13 -7.16
C THR A 35 12.22 -1.76 -6.24
N GLN A 36 11.79 -2.08 -5.02
CA GLN A 36 12.61 -2.84 -4.10
C GLN A 36 11.72 -3.62 -3.13
N LEU A 37 12.28 -4.69 -2.58
CA LEU A 37 11.59 -5.48 -1.56
C LEU A 37 12.18 -5.12 -0.21
N VAL A 38 11.33 -4.89 0.79
CA VAL A 38 11.76 -4.56 2.14
C VAL A 38 11.04 -5.45 3.14
N HIS A 39 11.71 -5.72 4.25
CA HIS A 39 11.19 -6.62 5.28
C HIS A 39 10.93 -5.82 6.55
N PRO A 40 9.68 -5.77 7.04
CA PRO A 40 9.39 -5.08 8.29
C PRO A 40 9.98 -5.84 9.49
N THR A 41 10.16 -5.13 10.60
CA THR A 41 10.76 -5.70 11.80
C THR A 41 9.75 -6.36 12.72
N GLY A 42 8.47 -6.28 12.41
CA GLY A 42 7.40 -6.89 13.21
C GLY A 42 6.12 -6.95 12.42
N LYS A 43 5.04 -7.43 13.04
CA LYS A 43 3.79 -7.68 12.34
C LYS A 43 2.57 -6.99 12.94
N SER A 44 2.69 -6.32 14.09
CA SER A 44 1.54 -5.60 14.61
C SER A 44 1.21 -4.42 13.70
N HIS A 45 -0.06 -4.02 13.70
CA HIS A 45 -0.50 -2.95 12.81
C HIS A 45 0.25 -1.65 13.05
N ASN A 46 0.58 -1.31 14.30
CA ASN A 46 1.34 -0.09 14.59
C ASN A 46 2.79 -0.20 14.11
N VAL A 47 3.41 -1.36 14.26
CA VAL A 47 4.78 -1.57 13.80
C VAL A 47 4.85 -1.49 12.29
N LEU A 48 3.90 -2.13 11.59
CA LEU A 48 3.88 -2.10 10.13
C LEU A 48 3.62 -0.69 9.60
N ALA A 49 2.67 0.04 10.20
CA ALA A 49 2.39 1.41 9.77
C ALA A 49 3.60 2.32 9.98
N GLY A 50 4.26 2.22 11.15
CA GLY A 50 5.46 3.00 11.43
C GLY A 50 6.62 2.64 10.50
N PHE A 51 6.77 1.35 10.18
CA PHE A 51 7.78 0.89 9.23
C PHE A 51 7.55 1.53 7.85
N LEU A 52 6.31 1.52 7.36
CA LEU A 52 5.99 2.12 6.08
C LEU A 52 6.25 3.63 6.08
N ALA A 53 5.92 4.29 7.18
CA ALA A 53 6.20 5.72 7.31
C ALA A 53 7.71 5.98 7.26
N ASP A 54 8.51 5.15 7.93
CA ASP A 54 9.98 5.27 7.90
C ASP A 54 10.52 5.05 6.48
N GLN A 55 9.85 4.23 5.68
CA GLN A 55 10.21 3.99 4.28
C GLN A 55 9.68 5.08 3.35
N LEU A 56 9.09 6.14 3.89
CA LEU A 56 8.54 7.25 3.13
C LEU A 56 7.43 6.85 2.17
N VAL A 57 6.66 5.85 2.54
CA VAL A 57 5.53 5.38 1.75
C VAL A 57 4.40 6.40 1.82
N THR A 58 3.82 6.72 0.67
CA THR A 58 2.69 7.66 0.59
C THR A 58 1.36 6.95 0.35
N CYS A 59 1.40 5.76 -0.26
CA CYS A 59 0.20 4.98 -0.55
C CYS A 59 0.44 3.51 -0.24
N LEU A 60 -0.59 2.84 0.26
CA LEU A 60 -0.57 1.39 0.46
C LEU A 60 -1.72 0.78 -0.32
N ILE A 61 -1.41 -0.24 -1.13
CA ILE A 61 -2.42 -1.08 -1.78
C ILE A 61 -2.39 -2.42 -1.06
N CYS A 62 -3.51 -2.86 -0.51
CA CYS A 62 -3.55 -4.14 0.22
C CYS A 62 -4.91 -4.80 0.04
N ASP A 63 -5.06 -6.00 0.58
CA ASP A 63 -6.32 -6.73 0.57
C ASP A 63 -7.02 -6.56 1.93
N GLU A 64 -7.04 -7.56 2.79
CA GLU A 64 -7.73 -7.45 4.08
C GLU A 64 -6.90 -6.63 5.07
N ILE A 65 -7.57 -5.72 5.75
CA ILE A 65 -6.91 -4.86 6.73
C ILE A 65 -7.91 -4.50 7.83
N SER A 66 -7.46 -4.55 9.08
CA SER A 66 -8.32 -4.26 10.23
C SER A 66 -8.56 -2.76 10.39
N PRO A 67 -9.65 -2.37 11.08
CA PRO A 67 -9.86 -0.95 11.38
C PRO A 67 -8.71 -0.33 12.17
N GLU A 68 -8.07 -1.09 13.06
CA GLU A 68 -6.93 -0.60 13.84
C GLU A 68 -5.76 -0.26 12.93
N ALA A 69 -5.48 -1.12 11.96
CA ALA A 69 -4.41 -0.86 11.00
C ALA A 69 -4.74 0.33 10.11
N GLN A 70 -6.00 0.47 9.71
CA GLN A 70 -6.44 1.62 8.93
C GLN A 70 -6.19 2.92 9.69
N THR A 71 -6.54 2.94 10.98
CA THR A 71 -6.32 4.11 11.82
C THR A 71 -4.82 4.43 11.94
N ALA A 72 -4.00 3.41 12.14
CA ALA A 72 -2.56 3.59 12.27
C ALA A 72 -1.96 4.20 10.99
N LEU A 73 -2.40 3.74 9.82
CA LEU A 73 -1.94 4.30 8.55
C LEU A 73 -2.41 5.74 8.36
N ASP A 74 -3.65 6.01 8.72
CA ASP A 74 -4.21 7.36 8.62
C ASP A 74 -3.45 8.35 9.51
N ASP A 75 -3.06 7.91 10.71
CA ASP A 75 -2.28 8.73 11.63
C ASP A 75 -0.94 9.15 11.02
N TRP A 76 -0.38 8.32 10.16
CA TRP A 76 0.88 8.62 9.47
C TRP A 76 0.66 9.34 8.13
N GLY A 77 -0.60 9.57 7.74
CA GLY A 77 -0.93 10.24 6.48
C GLY A 77 -0.74 9.37 5.26
N ILE A 78 -0.72 8.05 5.43
CA ILE A 78 -0.57 7.11 4.31
C ILE A 78 -1.95 6.85 3.71
N GLN A 79 -2.11 7.08 2.41
CA GLN A 79 -3.35 6.77 1.71
C GLN A 79 -3.50 5.28 1.56
N LEU A 80 -4.73 4.78 1.73
CA LEU A 80 -5.02 3.36 1.70
C LEU A 80 -5.95 3.00 0.55
N TYR A 81 -5.63 1.89 -0.12
CA TYR A 81 -6.50 1.26 -1.11
C TYR A 81 -6.61 -0.20 -0.70
N ALA A 82 -7.74 -0.60 -0.12
CA ALA A 82 -7.94 -1.94 0.45
C ALA A 82 -8.89 -2.77 -0.40
N GLY A 83 -8.88 -4.07 -0.17
CA GLY A 83 -9.73 -5.00 -0.92
C GLY A 83 -9.19 -5.26 -2.32
N CYS A 84 -7.88 -5.12 -2.50
CA CYS A 84 -7.22 -5.38 -3.77
C CYS A 84 -6.46 -6.69 -3.68
N ALA A 85 -6.68 -7.57 -4.63
CA ALA A 85 -6.03 -8.88 -4.67
C ALA A 85 -5.37 -9.07 -6.03
N GLY A 86 -4.61 -10.15 -6.17
CA GLY A 86 -4.01 -10.52 -7.44
C GLY A 86 -2.61 -9.96 -7.61
N SER A 87 -2.22 -9.67 -8.84
CA SER A 87 -0.87 -9.22 -9.16
C SER A 87 -0.54 -7.87 -8.53
N ALA A 88 0.53 -7.83 -7.75
CA ALA A 88 0.99 -6.59 -7.12
C ALA A 88 1.35 -5.55 -8.17
N ASP A 89 2.10 -5.97 -9.20
CA ASP A 89 2.53 -5.06 -10.26
C ASP A 89 1.35 -4.50 -11.04
N ASP A 90 0.35 -5.34 -11.33
CA ASP A 90 -0.84 -4.89 -12.06
C ASP A 90 -1.65 -3.89 -11.25
N ARG A 91 -1.80 -4.13 -9.95
CA ARG A 91 -2.55 -3.19 -9.10
C ARG A 91 -1.83 -1.85 -8.98
N ALA A 92 -0.49 -1.87 -8.85
CA ALA A 92 0.29 -0.63 -8.84
C ALA A 92 0.14 0.15 -10.14
N ALA A 93 0.17 -0.55 -11.28
CA ALA A 93 -0.02 0.08 -12.58
C ALA A 93 -1.41 0.69 -12.72
N GLU A 94 -2.44 -0.01 -12.23
CA GLU A 94 -3.80 0.50 -12.26
C GLU A 94 -3.96 1.75 -11.41
N LEU A 95 -3.30 1.81 -10.25
CA LEU A 95 -3.35 3.01 -9.43
C LEU A 95 -2.80 4.21 -10.21
N LEU A 96 -1.68 4.03 -10.89
CA LEU A 96 -1.07 5.11 -11.67
C LEU A 96 -1.90 5.50 -12.88
N ALA A 97 -2.62 4.54 -13.45
CA ALA A 97 -3.51 4.80 -14.59
C ALA A 97 -4.88 5.39 -14.17
N GLY A 98 -5.18 5.39 -12.88
CA GLY A 98 -6.47 5.86 -12.38
C GLY A 98 -7.59 4.84 -12.56
N THR A 99 -7.25 3.56 -12.73
CA THR A 99 -8.24 2.51 -12.99
C THR A 99 -8.32 1.46 -11.87
N LEU A 100 -7.61 1.68 -10.77
CA LEU A 100 -7.62 0.72 -9.67
C LEU A 100 -8.99 0.65 -9.01
N HIS A 101 -9.49 -0.58 -8.85
CA HIS A 101 -10.73 -0.84 -8.13
C HIS A 101 -10.38 -1.31 -6.71
N ALA A 102 -10.72 -0.51 -5.72
CA ALA A 102 -10.54 -0.85 -4.32
C ALA A 102 -11.92 -0.90 -3.66
N SER A 103 -12.12 -1.86 -2.76
CA SER A 103 -13.38 -1.93 -2.04
C SER A 103 -13.47 -0.83 -0.97
N PHE A 104 -12.33 -0.31 -0.55
CA PHE A 104 -12.26 0.77 0.41
C PHE A 104 -11.02 1.62 0.11
N SER A 105 -11.16 2.94 0.17
CA SER A 105 -10.05 3.85 -0.06
C SER A 105 -10.16 5.07 0.84
N THR A 106 -9.02 5.50 1.41
CA THR A 106 -8.94 6.76 2.15
C THR A 106 -8.42 7.88 1.26
N ALA A 107 -8.11 7.60 -0.01
CA ALA A 107 -7.66 8.62 -0.93
C ALA A 107 -8.77 9.64 -1.13
N ARG A 108 -8.43 10.91 -0.92
CA ARG A 108 -9.43 11.95 -1.08
C ARG A 108 -9.53 12.33 -2.52
N SER A 109 -10.74 12.45 -2.94
CA SER A 109 -10.99 12.97 -4.24
C SER A 109 -10.83 14.46 -4.16
N SER A 110 -9.97 14.98 -4.91
CA SER A 110 -9.70 16.41 -4.86
C SER A 110 -10.83 17.23 -5.36
N HIS A 111 -11.85 16.60 -5.77
CA HIS A 111 -12.85 17.25 -6.33
C HIS A 111 -13.90 17.58 -5.48
N HIS A 112 -13.96 17.24 -4.48
CA HIS A 112 -15.08 17.58 -3.92
C HIS A 112 -15.08 18.76 -3.37
N LEU A 113 -15.20 19.06 -3.68
CA LEU A 113 -15.28 20.11 -3.41
C LEU A 113 -15.87 20.55 -3.62
#